data_29a3a1f3499ba06e3655d3b7b36bd009
#
_entry.id   29a3a1f3499ba06e3655d3b7b36bd009
#
_cell.length_a   1.000
_cell.length_b   1.000
_cell.length_c   1.000
_cell.angle_alpha   90.00
_cell.angle_beta   90.00
_cell.angle_gamma   90.00
#
_symmetry.space_group_name_H-M   'P 1'
#
loop_
_entity.id
_entity.type
_entity.pdbx_description
1 polymer ?
#
loop_
_entity_poly.entity_id
_entity_poly.type
_entity_poly.pdbx_seq_one_letter_code
_entity_poly.pdbx_strand_id
1 'polypeptide(L)'
;LKNGSRQKKQSAGDGNGVPQTSKNATIFPPLLGERADVSTKSQPPISDFILWQLADSAFPTGGFAHSLGLEAAWQYGEVRNRTELVSFIEAGLQQFGHAALPFVTAAFDELEKLGDFDQLCDVFTTNHVANRASRAQGRAFLTAVERIFNSRFKIEDSKLSCAHFAPVFGALMRELKVPRQTALRLFFFNQLRSVFAAAVRLNIIGPMEAQILQQRAAVKAEEILIRCESLTLDDLAQTSPLLDLWQGAQDRLYSRLFQS
;
A
#
# COMPACT_ATOMS: atom_id res chain seq x y z
N LEU A 1 45.38 12.26 -51.19
CA LEU A 1 45.91 13.38 -51.98
C LEU A 1 45.47 14.71 -51.35
N LYS A 2 46.52 15.43 -50.87
CA LYS A 2 46.76 16.90 -50.78
C LYS A 2 45.72 17.72 -49.98
N ASN A 3 46.07 18.15 -48.78
CA ASN A 3 46.92 19.33 -48.47
C ASN A 3 46.27 20.68 -48.80
N GLY A 4 46.21 21.56 -47.82
CA GLY A 4 46.04 22.98 -48.00
C GLY A 4 45.72 23.76 -46.70
N SER A 5 46.78 24.07 -45.96
CA SER A 5 46.85 25.02 -44.86
C SER A 5 46.76 26.49 -45.31
N ARG A 6 46.30 27.41 -44.44
CA ARG A 6 46.85 28.75 -44.15
C ARG A 6 45.81 29.64 -43.47
N GLN A 7 46.01 29.95 -42.23
CA GLN A 7 46.75 31.08 -41.64
C GLN A 7 46.03 32.45 -41.69
N LYS A 8 45.74 32.92 -40.47
CA LYS A 8 45.89 34.28 -39.88
C LYS A 8 45.30 35.48 -40.58
N LYS A 9 44.47 36.22 -39.83
CA LYS A 9 44.86 37.62 -39.41
C LYS A 9 43.93 38.10 -38.26
N GLN A 10 44.60 38.70 -37.28
CA GLN A 10 44.11 39.53 -36.21
C GLN A 10 43.55 40.88 -36.74
N SER A 11 42.54 41.42 -36.11
CA SER A 11 42.49 42.84 -35.77
C SER A 11 41.47 43.08 -34.65
N ALA A 12 41.88 43.94 -33.73
CA ALA A 12 41.20 44.38 -32.53
C ALA A 12 40.15 45.46 -32.84
N GLY A 13 39.25 45.70 -31.88
CA GLY A 13 38.41 46.88 -31.82
C GLY A 13 37.16 46.76 -30.95
N ASP A 14 37.30 47.25 -29.74
CA ASP A 14 36.38 48.03 -28.90
C ASP A 14 34.91 47.64 -28.75
N GLY A 15 34.50 47.25 -27.57
CA GLY A 15 33.77 48.03 -26.55
C GLY A 15 32.31 48.31 -26.86
N ASN A 16 31.42 47.60 -26.20
CA ASN A 16 30.32 48.23 -25.48
C ASN A 16 29.51 47.19 -24.71
N GLY A 17 29.19 47.57 -23.49
CA GLY A 17 28.59 46.74 -22.48
C GLY A 17 27.21 46.23 -22.81
N VAL A 18 27.00 44.95 -22.50
CA VAL A 18 25.68 44.32 -22.42
C VAL A 18 25.29 44.25 -20.95
N PRO A 19 24.10 44.74 -20.57
CA PRO A 19 23.64 44.55 -19.20
C PRO A 19 23.27 43.09 -18.99
N GLN A 20 23.87 42.49 -17.99
CA GLN A 20 23.47 41.22 -17.42
C GLN A 20 22.05 41.31 -16.84
N THR A 21 21.08 40.66 -17.42
CA THR A 21 19.86 40.31 -16.75
C THR A 21 19.89 38.80 -16.48
N SER A 22 20.50 38.45 -15.38
CA SER A 22 20.24 37.21 -14.73
C SER A 22 19.22 37.48 -13.64
N LYS A 23 18.22 36.68 -13.54
CA LYS A 23 17.70 36.13 -12.28
C LYS A 23 16.55 35.20 -12.60
N ASN A 24 16.87 33.94 -12.70
CA ASN A 24 15.90 32.87 -12.49
C ASN A 24 15.31 33.06 -11.10
N ALA A 25 14.09 33.55 -11.04
CA ALA A 25 13.31 33.54 -9.82
C ALA A 25 12.84 32.13 -9.58
N THR A 26 13.40 31.51 -8.59
CA THR A 26 12.90 30.27 -7.98
C THR A 26 11.46 30.51 -7.51
N ILE A 27 10.51 29.81 -8.09
CA ILE A 27 9.05 29.95 -7.85
C ILE A 27 8.60 29.32 -6.53
N PHE A 28 9.50 28.71 -5.78
CA PHE A 28 9.13 28.09 -4.50
C PHE A 28 9.73 28.89 -3.34
N PRO A 29 8.90 29.32 -2.37
CA PRO A 29 9.44 29.90 -1.14
C PRO A 29 10.22 28.84 -0.35
N PRO A 30 11.25 29.21 0.42
CA PRO A 30 11.97 28.25 1.25
C PRO A 30 11.06 27.72 2.32
N LEU A 31 10.98 26.40 2.40
CA LEU A 31 10.31 25.68 3.48
C LEU A 31 11.11 25.87 4.78
N LEU A 32 10.62 26.80 5.60
CA LEU A 32 10.69 26.85 7.06
C LEU A 32 12.05 26.59 7.74
N GLY A 33 12.69 27.67 8.10
CA GLY A 33 13.51 27.71 9.30
C GLY A 33 12.82 28.53 10.37
N GLU A 34 12.21 27.91 11.33
CA GLU A 34 12.01 28.50 12.66
C GLU A 34 11.96 27.36 13.68
N ARG A 35 12.97 27.39 14.57
CA ARG A 35 13.00 26.57 15.78
C ARG A 35 11.96 27.16 16.72
N ALA A 36 10.82 26.51 16.86
CA ALA A 36 9.88 26.81 17.92
C ALA A 36 10.12 25.91 19.11
N ASP A 37 10.11 26.54 20.26
CA ASP A 37 10.27 26.05 21.63
C ASP A 37 9.44 24.80 21.93
N VAL A 38 10.07 23.84 22.63
CA VAL A 38 9.43 22.60 23.07
C VAL A 38 8.52 22.91 24.26
N SER A 39 7.32 23.34 23.98
CA SER A 39 6.20 23.23 24.92
C SER A 39 5.32 22.05 24.48
N THR A 40 4.93 21.20 25.38
CA THR A 40 4.04 20.04 25.23
C THR A 40 2.68 20.44 24.61
N LYS A 41 2.68 20.75 23.31
CA LYS A 41 1.46 20.91 22.53
C LYS A 41 1.07 19.54 22.02
N SER A 42 -0.11 19.06 22.38
CA SER A 42 -0.76 17.93 21.73
C SER A 42 -0.63 18.12 20.21
N GLN A 43 -0.01 17.16 19.54
CA GLN A 43 0.11 17.25 18.09
C GLN A 43 -1.30 17.30 17.47
N PRO A 44 -1.51 18.10 16.42
CA PRO A 44 -2.80 18.17 15.74
C PRO A 44 -3.23 16.77 15.28
N PRO A 45 -4.54 16.50 15.18
CA PRO A 45 -5.04 15.26 14.61
C PRO A 45 -4.48 15.06 13.19
N ILE A 46 -4.38 13.80 12.77
CA ILE A 46 -3.93 13.48 11.42
C ILE A 46 -4.74 14.26 10.39
N SER A 47 -4.06 14.86 9.43
CA SER A 47 -4.71 15.57 8.33
C SER A 47 -5.46 14.58 7.42
N ASP A 48 -6.66 14.94 6.95
CA ASP A 48 -7.41 14.18 5.94
C ASP A 48 -6.57 13.96 4.68
N PHE A 49 -5.69 14.89 4.31
CA PHE A 49 -4.77 14.72 3.18
C PHE A 49 -3.84 13.52 3.35
N ILE A 50 -3.37 13.24 4.55
CA ILE A 50 -2.55 12.04 4.82
C ILE A 50 -3.40 10.78 4.65
N LEU A 51 -4.64 10.76 5.11
CA LEU A 51 -5.56 9.64 4.92
C LEU A 51 -5.84 9.39 3.44
N TRP A 52 -6.11 10.44 2.67
CA TRP A 52 -6.31 10.33 1.22
C TRP A 52 -5.06 9.86 0.51
N GLN A 53 -3.87 10.32 0.92
CA GLN A 53 -2.60 9.85 0.38
C GLN A 53 -2.37 8.36 0.66
N LEU A 54 -2.66 7.89 1.89
CA LEU A 54 -2.57 6.47 2.26
C LEU A 54 -3.62 5.60 1.53
N ALA A 55 -4.75 6.21 1.16
CA ALA A 55 -5.80 5.56 0.39
C ALA A 55 -5.54 5.60 -1.13
N ASP A 56 -4.59 6.38 -1.62
CA ASP A 56 -4.30 6.50 -3.04
C ASP A 56 -3.70 5.21 -3.62
N SER A 57 -4.10 4.88 -4.84
CA SER A 57 -3.54 3.74 -5.59
C SER A 57 -2.07 3.93 -5.97
N ALA A 58 -1.60 5.17 -6.06
CA ALA A 58 -0.21 5.52 -6.31
C ALA A 58 0.69 5.40 -5.07
N PHE A 59 0.10 5.22 -3.86
CA PHE A 59 0.91 5.02 -2.67
C PHE A 59 1.72 3.71 -2.78
N PRO A 60 3.05 3.74 -2.62
CA PRO A 60 3.92 2.65 -3.05
C PRO A 60 3.96 1.46 -2.07
N THR A 61 2.82 0.81 -1.87
CA THR A 61 2.70 -0.43 -1.08
C THR A 61 2.97 -1.70 -1.88
N GLY A 62 3.07 -1.60 -3.21
CA GLY A 62 3.16 -2.77 -4.09
C GLY A 62 1.87 -3.57 -4.23
N GLY A 63 0.76 -3.14 -3.61
CA GLY A 63 -0.51 -3.88 -3.62
C GLY A 63 -1.06 -4.15 -5.03
N PHE A 64 -0.76 -3.28 -6.01
CA PHE A 64 -1.15 -3.48 -7.40
C PHE A 64 -0.51 -4.72 -8.07
N ALA A 65 0.57 -5.26 -7.50
CA ALA A 65 1.25 -6.44 -8.02
C ALA A 65 0.59 -7.76 -7.60
N HIS A 66 -0.45 -7.70 -6.78
CA HIS A 66 -1.09 -8.87 -6.19
C HIS A 66 -2.57 -8.91 -6.54
N SER A 67 -3.03 -10.09 -7.00
CA SER A 67 -4.44 -10.34 -7.37
C SER A 67 -5.25 -10.99 -6.25
N LEU A 68 -4.60 -11.40 -5.16
CA LEU A 68 -5.19 -12.16 -4.05
C LEU A 68 -5.85 -13.48 -4.51
N GLY A 69 -5.27 -14.13 -5.53
CA GLY A 69 -5.77 -15.37 -6.12
C GLY A 69 -6.82 -15.17 -7.22
N LEU A 70 -7.25 -13.93 -7.50
CA LEU A 70 -8.27 -13.66 -8.52
C LEU A 70 -7.79 -14.06 -9.92
N GLU A 71 -6.52 -13.82 -10.26
CA GLU A 71 -5.98 -14.22 -11.56
C GLU A 71 -6.04 -15.73 -11.77
N ALA A 72 -5.67 -16.50 -10.76
CA ALA A 72 -5.77 -17.96 -10.82
C ALA A 72 -7.23 -18.42 -10.92
N ALA A 73 -8.13 -17.90 -10.09
CA ALA A 73 -9.55 -18.22 -10.14
C ALA A 73 -10.15 -17.89 -11.52
N TRP A 74 -9.74 -16.77 -12.13
CA TRP A 74 -10.17 -16.40 -13.48
C TRP A 74 -9.61 -17.34 -14.56
N GLN A 75 -8.31 -17.65 -14.53
CA GLN A 75 -7.70 -18.54 -15.54
C GLN A 75 -8.21 -19.98 -15.46
N TYR A 76 -8.55 -20.47 -14.27
CA TYR A 76 -9.17 -21.79 -14.07
C TYR A 76 -10.69 -21.78 -14.32
N GLY A 77 -11.29 -20.63 -14.65
CA GLY A 77 -12.69 -20.53 -15.03
C GLY A 77 -13.68 -20.53 -13.87
N GLU A 78 -13.24 -20.22 -12.65
CA GLU A 78 -14.10 -20.09 -11.46
C GLU A 78 -14.69 -18.69 -11.32
N VAL A 79 -14.00 -17.65 -11.84
CA VAL A 79 -14.49 -16.28 -11.89
C VAL A 79 -14.55 -15.83 -13.35
N ARG A 80 -15.70 -16.01 -13.99
CA ARG A 80 -15.93 -15.71 -15.42
C ARG A 80 -16.79 -14.49 -15.67
N ASN A 81 -17.53 -14.07 -14.66
CA ASN A 81 -18.53 -13.02 -14.78
C ASN A 81 -18.65 -12.21 -13.49
N ARG A 82 -19.47 -11.15 -13.58
CA ARG A 82 -19.72 -10.23 -12.46
C ARG A 82 -20.24 -10.93 -11.19
N THR A 83 -21.15 -11.89 -11.31
CA THR A 83 -21.77 -12.56 -10.13
C THR A 83 -20.72 -13.36 -9.39
N GLU A 84 -19.92 -14.13 -10.10
CA GLU A 84 -18.82 -14.93 -9.54
C GLU A 84 -17.76 -14.03 -8.92
N LEU A 85 -17.44 -12.87 -9.56
CA LEU A 85 -16.54 -11.88 -8.99
C LEU A 85 -17.06 -11.31 -7.66
N VAL A 86 -18.35 -10.99 -7.57
CA VAL A 86 -18.94 -10.47 -6.33
C VAL A 86 -18.83 -11.53 -5.22
N SER A 87 -19.16 -12.80 -5.52
CA SER A 87 -19.01 -13.89 -4.55
C SER A 87 -17.56 -14.09 -4.10
N PHE A 88 -16.59 -13.98 -5.03
CA PHE A 88 -15.16 -14.04 -4.72
C PHE A 88 -14.75 -12.92 -3.76
N ILE A 89 -15.22 -11.68 -4.01
CA ILE A 89 -14.92 -10.52 -3.18
C ILE A 89 -15.55 -10.65 -1.79
N GLU A 90 -16.80 -11.13 -1.69
CA GLU A 90 -17.46 -11.36 -0.40
C GLU A 90 -16.73 -12.40 0.44
N ALA A 91 -16.30 -13.50 -0.18
CA ALA A 91 -15.47 -14.50 0.48
C ALA A 91 -14.14 -13.92 0.95
N GLY A 92 -13.50 -13.06 0.12
CA GLY A 92 -12.29 -12.34 0.48
C GLY A 92 -12.47 -11.41 1.67
N LEU A 93 -13.56 -10.65 1.72
CA LEU A 93 -13.87 -9.77 2.85
C LEU A 93 -14.05 -10.55 4.17
N GLN A 94 -14.71 -11.71 4.14
CA GLN A 94 -14.83 -12.58 5.31
C GLN A 94 -13.43 -13.05 5.76
N GLN A 95 -12.61 -13.49 4.81
CA GLN A 95 -11.25 -13.92 5.10
C GLN A 95 -10.41 -12.79 5.72
N PHE A 96 -10.49 -11.57 5.20
CA PHE A 96 -9.77 -10.43 5.78
C PHE A 96 -10.22 -10.10 7.19
N GLY A 97 -11.55 -10.19 7.46
CA GLY A 97 -12.12 -9.95 8.78
C GLY A 97 -11.63 -10.93 9.83
N HIS A 98 -11.49 -12.21 9.49
CA HIS A 98 -11.15 -13.26 10.45
C HIS A 98 -9.66 -13.61 10.49
N ALA A 99 -8.92 -13.42 9.39
CA ALA A 99 -7.53 -13.84 9.29
C ALA A 99 -6.52 -12.68 9.37
N ALA A 100 -6.90 -11.47 8.92
CA ALA A 100 -5.97 -10.34 8.85
C ALA A 100 -6.29 -9.24 9.86
N LEU A 101 -7.58 -8.91 10.05
CA LEU A 101 -8.00 -7.82 10.92
C LEU A 101 -7.54 -7.99 12.37
N PRO A 102 -7.56 -9.20 13.00
CA PRO A 102 -7.05 -9.37 14.36
C PRO A 102 -5.57 -8.99 14.50
N PHE A 103 -4.73 -9.20 13.50
CA PHE A 103 -3.34 -8.74 13.51
C PHE A 103 -3.23 -7.22 13.39
N VAL A 104 -4.09 -6.58 12.59
CA VAL A 104 -4.14 -5.11 12.47
C VAL A 104 -4.53 -4.50 13.82
N THR A 105 -5.56 -5.04 14.48
CA THR A 105 -6.05 -4.53 15.77
C THR A 105 -5.03 -4.75 16.87
N ALA A 106 -4.45 -5.95 16.99
CA ALA A 106 -3.46 -6.27 18.00
C ALA A 106 -2.23 -5.35 17.88
N ALA A 107 -1.67 -5.20 16.67
CA ALA A 107 -0.51 -4.34 16.45
C ALA A 107 -0.83 -2.85 16.60
N PHE A 108 -2.06 -2.43 16.35
CA PHE A 108 -2.52 -1.08 16.65
C PHE A 108 -2.62 -0.83 18.16
N ASP A 109 -3.14 -1.78 18.92
CA ASP A 109 -3.41 -1.62 20.34
C ASP A 109 -2.16 -1.85 21.20
N GLU A 110 -1.27 -2.78 20.82
CA GLU A 110 -0.07 -3.20 21.57
C GLU A 110 1.20 -3.17 20.71
N LEU A 111 1.69 -1.96 20.41
CA LEU A 111 2.82 -1.73 19.53
C LEU A 111 4.12 -2.43 19.98
N GLU A 112 4.32 -2.57 21.30
CA GLU A 112 5.49 -3.21 21.90
C GLU A 112 5.60 -4.70 21.58
N LYS A 113 4.49 -5.35 21.25
CA LYS A 113 4.43 -6.78 20.87
C LYS A 113 4.45 -7.00 19.35
N LEU A 114 4.72 -5.98 18.58
CA LEU A 114 4.68 -6.05 17.10
C LEU A 114 5.52 -7.21 16.55
N GLY A 115 6.70 -7.47 17.13
CA GLY A 115 7.56 -8.57 16.71
C GLY A 115 6.92 -9.95 16.89
N ASP A 116 6.22 -10.15 18.02
CA ASP A 116 5.51 -11.40 18.31
C ASP A 116 4.33 -11.58 17.35
N PHE A 117 3.59 -10.50 17.07
CA PHE A 117 2.49 -10.52 16.12
C PHE A 117 2.95 -10.79 14.68
N ASP A 118 4.10 -10.24 14.28
CA ASP A 118 4.71 -10.51 12.98
C ASP A 118 5.10 -11.99 12.82
N GLN A 119 5.70 -12.58 13.85
CA GLN A 119 6.05 -14.00 13.87
C GLN A 119 4.80 -14.89 13.86
N LEU A 120 3.78 -14.56 14.65
CA LEU A 120 2.52 -15.30 14.66
C LEU A 120 1.83 -15.23 13.29
N CYS A 121 1.85 -14.06 12.65
CA CYS A 121 1.30 -13.89 11.32
C CYS A 121 2.03 -14.76 10.27
N ASP A 122 3.36 -14.90 10.41
CA ASP A 122 4.17 -15.78 9.55
C ASP A 122 3.77 -17.26 9.70
N VAL A 123 3.60 -17.72 10.93
CA VAL A 123 3.16 -19.09 11.24
C VAL A 123 1.73 -19.34 10.78
N PHE A 124 0.82 -18.38 10.98
CA PHE A 124 -0.58 -18.50 10.59
C PHE A 124 -0.78 -18.50 9.07
N THR A 125 0.04 -17.73 8.33
CA THR A 125 -0.04 -17.61 6.87
C THR A 125 0.72 -18.75 6.20
N THR A 126 0.15 -19.96 6.19
CA THR A 126 0.78 -21.19 5.68
C THR A 126 0.92 -21.23 4.16
N ASN A 127 0.06 -20.49 3.43
CA ASN A 127 0.15 -20.36 1.98
C ASN A 127 1.40 -19.55 1.60
N HIS A 128 2.37 -20.20 0.94
CA HIS A 128 3.65 -19.57 0.60
C HIS A 128 3.52 -18.36 -0.34
N VAL A 129 2.51 -18.33 -1.22
CA VAL A 129 2.25 -17.19 -2.13
C VAL A 129 1.70 -16.01 -1.34
N ALA A 130 0.69 -16.26 -0.49
CA ALA A 130 0.10 -15.25 0.38
C ALA A 130 1.14 -14.69 1.38
N ASN A 131 1.94 -15.58 1.98
CA ASN A 131 3.01 -15.21 2.90
C ASN A 131 4.03 -14.29 2.23
N ARG A 132 4.57 -14.70 1.08
CA ARG A 132 5.52 -13.89 0.29
C ARG A 132 4.94 -12.51 -0.09
N ALA A 133 3.68 -12.48 -0.53
CA ALA A 133 2.99 -11.24 -0.90
C ALA A 133 2.81 -10.30 0.29
N SER A 134 2.34 -10.83 1.42
CA SER A 134 2.15 -10.07 2.66
C SER A 134 3.45 -9.44 3.15
N ARG A 135 4.55 -10.20 3.16
CA ARG A 135 5.89 -9.72 3.55
C ARG A 135 6.42 -8.66 2.59
N ALA A 136 6.23 -8.83 1.29
CA ALA A 136 6.65 -7.85 0.29
C ALA A 136 5.89 -6.53 0.46
N GLN A 137 4.57 -6.59 0.64
CA GLN A 137 3.72 -5.41 0.86
C GLN A 137 4.04 -4.71 2.18
N GLY A 138 4.22 -5.45 3.26
CA GLY A 138 4.54 -4.89 4.56
C GLY A 138 5.86 -4.13 4.57
N ARG A 139 6.92 -4.69 3.97
CA ARG A 139 8.20 -4.01 3.80
C ARG A 139 8.11 -2.77 2.92
N ALA A 140 7.40 -2.85 1.80
CA ALA A 140 7.19 -1.72 0.93
C ALA A 140 6.43 -0.59 1.64
N PHE A 141 5.38 -0.94 2.39
CA PHE A 141 4.58 0.00 3.15
C PHE A 141 5.38 0.68 4.26
N LEU A 142 6.13 -0.09 5.06
CA LEU A 142 7.02 0.43 6.08
C LEU A 142 8.02 1.44 5.49
N THR A 143 8.76 1.03 4.47
CA THR A 143 9.74 1.90 3.80
C THR A 143 9.10 3.16 3.21
N ALA A 144 7.91 3.06 2.62
CA ALA A 144 7.21 4.20 2.04
C ALA A 144 6.79 5.21 3.11
N VAL A 145 6.17 4.72 4.20
CA VAL A 145 5.71 5.56 5.30
C VAL A 145 6.89 6.27 5.99
N GLU A 146 7.98 5.57 6.26
CA GLU A 146 9.20 6.15 6.82
C GLU A 146 9.76 7.29 5.97
N ARG A 147 9.87 7.07 4.65
CA ARG A 147 10.44 8.05 3.72
C ARG A 147 9.53 9.25 3.48
N ILE A 148 8.22 9.01 3.34
CA ILE A 148 7.25 10.04 2.96
C ILE A 148 6.93 10.94 4.15
N PHE A 149 6.70 10.35 5.32
CA PHE A 149 6.26 11.11 6.49
C PHE A 149 7.42 11.49 7.42
N ASN A 150 8.66 11.22 7.01
CA ASN A 150 9.88 11.54 7.77
C ASN A 150 9.73 11.09 9.24
N SER A 151 8.97 10.05 9.45
CA SER A 151 8.61 9.57 10.76
C SER A 151 9.78 8.73 11.27
N ARG A 152 10.36 9.18 12.37
CA ARG A 152 11.29 8.37 13.16
C ARG A 152 10.47 7.30 13.87
N PHE A 153 9.86 6.40 13.09
CA PHE A 153 9.28 5.21 13.66
C PHE A 153 10.40 4.45 14.36
N LYS A 154 10.28 4.34 15.65
CA LYS A 154 11.11 3.43 16.43
C LYS A 154 10.62 1.98 16.27
N ILE A 155 10.10 1.62 15.12
CA ILE A 155 10.01 0.22 14.74
C ILE A 155 11.46 -0.15 14.42
N GLU A 156 12.20 -0.59 15.43
CA GLU A 156 13.53 -1.12 15.22
C GLU A 156 13.38 -2.26 14.21
N ASP A 157 13.97 -2.11 13.01
CA ASP A 157 14.01 -3.17 11.98
C ASP A 157 14.46 -4.51 12.55
N SER A 158 15.25 -4.47 13.64
CA SER A 158 15.69 -5.63 14.40
C SER A 158 14.57 -6.44 15.06
N LYS A 159 13.37 -5.86 15.24
CA LYS A 159 12.21 -6.53 15.86
C LYS A 159 11.28 -7.18 14.84
N LEU A 160 11.34 -6.78 13.58
CA LEU A 160 10.53 -7.34 12.50
C LEU A 160 11.34 -8.36 11.70
N SER A 161 11.07 -9.64 11.90
CA SER A 161 11.73 -10.72 11.16
C SER A 161 11.14 -10.90 9.75
N CYS A 162 9.84 -10.72 9.60
CA CYS A 162 9.07 -10.99 8.39
C CYS A 162 8.49 -9.73 7.74
N ALA A 163 8.01 -8.80 8.56
CA ALA A 163 7.34 -7.57 8.16
C ALA A 163 6.04 -7.83 7.37
N HIS A 164 5.14 -8.64 7.92
CA HIS A 164 3.84 -8.90 7.33
C HIS A 164 2.96 -7.65 7.27
N PHE A 165 2.18 -7.52 6.19
CA PHE A 165 1.42 -6.30 5.91
C PHE A 165 0.40 -5.95 7.02
N ALA A 166 -0.36 -6.91 7.53
CA ALA A 166 -1.41 -6.65 8.51
C ALA A 166 -0.85 -6.09 9.85
N PRO A 167 0.11 -6.73 10.54
CA PRO A 167 0.67 -6.16 11.77
C PRO A 167 1.43 -4.85 11.51
N VAL A 168 2.20 -4.74 10.43
CA VAL A 168 2.89 -3.50 10.05
C VAL A 168 1.91 -2.37 9.79
N PHE A 169 0.79 -2.63 9.11
CA PHE A 169 -0.25 -1.63 8.86
C PHE A 169 -0.84 -1.12 10.17
N GLY A 170 -1.25 -2.00 11.08
CA GLY A 170 -1.80 -1.62 12.38
C GLY A 170 -0.86 -0.73 13.17
N ALA A 171 0.40 -1.14 13.30
CA ALA A 171 1.45 -0.39 14.00
C ALA A 171 1.67 1.01 13.40
N LEU A 172 1.78 1.10 12.07
CA LEU A 172 2.01 2.37 11.38
C LEU A 172 0.81 3.32 11.47
N MET A 173 -0.42 2.80 11.43
CA MET A 173 -1.62 3.63 11.62
C MET A 173 -1.66 4.23 13.03
N ARG A 174 -1.28 3.48 14.06
CA ARG A 174 -1.15 4.01 15.42
C ARG A 174 -0.10 5.10 15.51
N GLU A 175 1.10 4.85 14.97
CA GLU A 175 2.20 5.83 14.98
C GLU A 175 1.83 7.12 14.22
N LEU A 176 1.12 7.01 13.10
CA LEU A 176 0.57 8.15 12.37
C LEU A 176 -0.60 8.82 13.09
N LYS A 177 -1.03 8.28 14.25
CA LYS A 177 -2.17 8.79 15.04
C LYS A 177 -3.49 8.79 14.28
N VAL A 178 -3.65 7.86 13.36
CA VAL A 178 -4.94 7.61 12.69
C VAL A 178 -5.91 7.05 13.74
N PRO A 179 -7.15 7.57 13.84
CA PRO A 179 -8.15 6.98 14.71
C PRO A 179 -8.36 5.50 14.38
N ARG A 180 -8.45 4.64 15.39
CA ARG A 180 -8.54 3.17 15.24
C ARG A 180 -9.59 2.75 14.21
N GLN A 181 -10.81 3.25 14.34
CA GLN A 181 -11.91 2.94 13.43
C GLN A 181 -11.62 3.37 11.98
N THR A 182 -10.94 4.50 11.80
CA THR A 182 -10.52 4.97 10.48
C THR A 182 -9.43 4.07 9.90
N ALA A 183 -8.49 3.62 10.73
CA ALA A 183 -7.43 2.68 10.31
C ALA A 183 -8.03 1.34 9.83
N LEU A 184 -8.99 0.77 10.57
CA LEU A 184 -9.63 -0.50 10.19
C LEU A 184 -10.43 -0.36 8.88
N ARG A 185 -11.18 0.76 8.70
CA ARG A 185 -11.88 1.04 7.43
C ARG A 185 -10.91 1.23 6.27
N LEU A 186 -9.80 1.94 6.50
CA LEU A 186 -8.76 2.12 5.47
C LEU A 186 -8.12 0.79 5.07
N PHE A 187 -7.92 -0.13 6.02
CA PHE A 187 -7.44 -1.48 5.73
C PHE A 187 -8.37 -2.21 4.77
N PHE A 188 -9.68 -2.28 5.09
CA PHE A 188 -10.68 -2.92 4.23
C PHE A 188 -10.82 -2.22 2.87
N PHE A 189 -10.81 -0.89 2.85
CA PHE A 189 -10.86 -0.11 1.62
C PHE A 189 -9.69 -0.45 0.69
N ASN A 190 -8.47 -0.52 1.21
CA ASN A 190 -7.29 -0.86 0.42
C ASN A 190 -7.37 -2.27 -0.17
N GLN A 191 -7.91 -3.24 0.57
CA GLN A 191 -8.13 -4.60 0.07
C GLN A 191 -9.17 -4.62 -1.06
N LEU A 192 -10.34 -4.00 -0.86
CA LEU A 192 -11.38 -3.89 -1.87
C LEU A 192 -10.86 -3.23 -3.15
N ARG A 193 -10.21 -2.09 -3.01
CA ARG A 193 -9.63 -1.36 -4.15
C ARG A 193 -8.65 -2.23 -4.93
N SER A 194 -7.80 -2.98 -4.25
CA SER A 194 -6.79 -3.85 -4.88
C SER A 194 -7.44 -4.95 -5.71
N VAL A 195 -8.47 -5.64 -5.18
CA VAL A 195 -9.18 -6.70 -5.90
C VAL A 195 -9.95 -6.14 -7.11
N PHE A 196 -10.64 -5.00 -6.97
CA PHE A 196 -11.33 -4.38 -8.10
C PHE A 196 -10.36 -3.88 -9.18
N ALA A 197 -9.21 -3.32 -8.79
CA ALA A 197 -8.17 -2.95 -9.74
C ALA A 197 -7.62 -4.19 -10.48
N ALA A 198 -7.45 -5.31 -9.80
CA ALA A 198 -7.07 -6.57 -10.42
C ALA A 198 -8.14 -7.08 -11.40
N ALA A 199 -9.42 -7.02 -11.04
CA ALA A 199 -10.54 -7.41 -11.91
C ALA A 199 -10.60 -6.58 -13.20
N VAL A 200 -10.33 -5.27 -13.11
CA VAL A 200 -10.24 -4.39 -14.29
C VAL A 200 -9.05 -4.77 -15.16
N ARG A 201 -7.88 -5.00 -14.58
CA ARG A 201 -6.66 -5.37 -15.33
C ARG A 201 -6.80 -6.74 -16.01
N LEU A 202 -7.54 -7.66 -15.42
CA LEU A 202 -7.88 -8.97 -16.00
C LEU A 202 -9.02 -8.89 -17.03
N ASN A 203 -9.57 -7.69 -17.26
CA ASN A 203 -10.69 -7.48 -18.16
C ASN A 203 -11.95 -8.29 -17.82
N ILE A 204 -12.17 -8.58 -16.53
CA ILE A 204 -13.38 -9.24 -16.02
C ILE A 204 -14.54 -8.23 -16.00
N ILE A 205 -14.24 -6.98 -15.62
CA ILE A 205 -15.19 -5.85 -15.58
C ILE A 205 -14.51 -4.57 -16.07
N GLY A 206 -15.34 -3.61 -16.52
CA GLY A 206 -14.86 -2.28 -16.89
C GLY A 206 -14.61 -1.36 -15.68
N PRO A 207 -13.83 -0.26 -15.86
CA PRO A 207 -13.50 0.65 -14.76
C PRO A 207 -14.73 1.28 -14.08
N MET A 208 -15.75 1.67 -14.85
CA MET A 208 -16.97 2.25 -14.29
C MET A 208 -17.75 1.23 -13.47
N GLU A 209 -17.82 0.00 -13.95
CA GLU A 209 -18.49 -1.09 -13.24
C GLU A 209 -17.74 -1.44 -11.94
N ALA A 210 -16.41 -1.42 -11.96
CA ALA A 210 -15.61 -1.62 -10.76
C ALA A 210 -15.96 -0.61 -9.66
N GLN A 211 -16.15 0.68 -10.00
CA GLN A 211 -16.54 1.70 -9.03
C GLN A 211 -17.96 1.48 -8.48
N ILE A 212 -18.90 1.06 -9.32
CA ILE A 212 -20.27 0.73 -8.88
C ILE A 212 -20.25 -0.46 -7.91
N LEU A 213 -19.49 -1.50 -8.25
CA LEU A 213 -19.38 -2.69 -7.39
C LEU A 213 -18.63 -2.39 -6.10
N GLN A 214 -17.58 -1.57 -6.15
CA GLN A 214 -16.84 -1.16 -4.96
C GLN A 214 -17.72 -0.38 -3.98
N GLN A 215 -18.55 0.53 -4.48
CA GLN A 215 -19.51 1.28 -3.66
C GLN A 215 -20.54 0.33 -2.98
N ARG A 216 -21.02 -0.70 -3.71
CA ARG A 216 -21.94 -1.69 -3.14
C ARG A 216 -21.24 -2.61 -2.12
N ALA A 217 -20.02 -3.04 -2.43
CA ALA A 217 -19.22 -3.89 -1.54
C ALA A 217 -18.81 -3.16 -0.25
N ALA A 218 -18.75 -1.82 -0.24
CA ALA A 218 -18.43 -1.04 0.94
C ALA A 218 -19.43 -1.26 2.08
N VAL A 219 -20.72 -1.45 1.77
CA VAL A 219 -21.74 -1.75 2.78
C VAL A 219 -21.44 -3.11 3.44
N LYS A 220 -21.11 -4.11 2.62
CA LYS A 220 -20.76 -5.44 3.13
C LYS A 220 -19.46 -5.45 3.92
N ALA A 221 -18.48 -4.66 3.47
CA ALA A 221 -17.23 -4.48 4.20
C ALA A 221 -17.45 -3.88 5.59
N GLU A 222 -18.32 -2.87 5.73
CA GLU A 222 -18.66 -2.27 7.01
C GLU A 222 -19.39 -3.27 7.94
N GLU A 223 -20.33 -4.07 7.42
CA GLU A 223 -20.99 -5.13 8.19
C GLU A 223 -20.00 -6.16 8.75
N ILE A 224 -19.04 -6.58 7.92
CA ILE A 224 -18.01 -7.54 8.32
C ILE A 224 -17.05 -6.90 9.33
N LEU A 225 -16.64 -5.66 9.09
CA LEU A 225 -15.79 -4.92 10.00
C LEU A 225 -16.40 -4.87 11.41
N ILE A 226 -17.66 -4.43 11.53
CA ILE A 226 -18.37 -4.34 12.82
C ILE A 226 -18.41 -5.70 13.54
N ARG A 227 -18.61 -6.80 12.81
CA ARG A 227 -18.62 -8.15 13.41
C ARG A 227 -17.24 -8.63 13.85
N CYS A 228 -16.19 -8.21 13.15
CA CYS A 228 -14.84 -8.74 13.34
C CYS A 228 -13.91 -7.79 14.12
N GLU A 229 -14.29 -6.53 14.37
CA GLU A 229 -13.43 -5.54 15.04
C GLU A 229 -13.07 -5.86 16.50
N SER A 230 -13.85 -6.75 17.14
CA SER A 230 -13.62 -7.23 18.50
C SER A 230 -12.90 -8.60 18.54
N LEU A 231 -12.65 -9.21 17.38
CA LEU A 231 -11.91 -10.48 17.33
C LEU A 231 -10.46 -10.26 17.77
N THR A 232 -9.96 -11.23 18.51
CA THR A 232 -8.59 -11.29 19.01
C THR A 232 -7.73 -12.27 18.21
N LEU A 233 -6.46 -12.39 18.55
CA LEU A 233 -5.58 -13.37 17.91
C LEU A 233 -5.97 -14.84 18.25
N ASP A 234 -6.75 -15.05 19.30
CA ASP A 234 -7.27 -16.39 19.65
C ASP A 234 -8.45 -16.79 18.75
N ASP A 235 -9.07 -15.82 18.07
CA ASP A 235 -10.22 -16.00 17.17
C ASP A 235 -9.81 -16.14 15.70
N LEU A 236 -8.49 -16.21 15.41
CA LEU A 236 -7.98 -16.33 14.04
C LEU A 236 -8.56 -17.54 13.31
N ALA A 237 -9.10 -17.30 12.12
CA ALA A 237 -9.71 -18.35 11.31
C ALA A 237 -9.50 -18.16 9.81
N GLN A 238 -9.25 -19.28 9.10
CA GLN A 238 -9.28 -19.36 7.64
C GLN A 238 -10.72 -19.67 7.20
N THR A 239 -11.49 -18.63 6.84
CA THR A 239 -12.91 -18.76 6.53
C THR A 239 -13.19 -19.11 5.07
N SER A 240 -12.21 -18.98 4.19
CA SER A 240 -12.37 -19.14 2.75
C SER A 240 -11.24 -19.98 2.14
N PRO A 241 -11.19 -21.30 2.41
CA PRO A 241 -10.09 -22.16 1.97
C PRO A 241 -9.91 -22.22 0.45
N LEU A 242 -10.96 -21.98 -0.35
CA LEU A 242 -10.86 -21.90 -1.80
C LEU A 242 -10.01 -20.70 -2.25
N LEU A 243 -10.09 -19.57 -1.56
CA LEU A 243 -9.22 -18.43 -1.87
C LEU A 243 -7.74 -18.77 -1.65
N ASP A 244 -7.47 -19.52 -0.60
CA ASP A 244 -6.12 -20.00 -0.29
C ASP A 244 -5.59 -20.94 -1.38
N LEU A 245 -6.45 -21.82 -1.91
CA LEU A 245 -6.11 -22.67 -3.05
C LEU A 245 -5.80 -21.85 -4.30
N TRP A 246 -6.61 -20.81 -4.62
CA TRP A 246 -6.37 -19.95 -5.77
C TRP A 246 -5.09 -19.14 -5.62
N GLN A 247 -4.84 -18.60 -4.43
CA GLN A 247 -3.56 -17.92 -4.17
C GLN A 247 -2.37 -18.87 -4.36
N GLY A 248 -2.44 -20.09 -3.82
CA GLY A 248 -1.38 -21.09 -3.98
C GLY A 248 -1.19 -21.55 -5.43
N ALA A 249 -2.25 -21.52 -6.24
CA ALA A 249 -2.20 -21.89 -7.66
C ALA A 249 -1.50 -20.83 -8.53
N GLN A 250 -1.32 -19.60 -8.05
CA GLN A 250 -0.69 -18.50 -8.80
C GLN A 250 0.67 -18.87 -9.37
N ASP A 251 1.50 -19.56 -8.61
CA ASP A 251 2.85 -19.95 -9.06
C ASP A 251 2.85 -21.03 -10.16
N ARG A 252 1.71 -21.69 -10.40
CA ARG A 252 1.53 -22.72 -11.43
C ARG A 252 0.94 -22.20 -12.73
N LEU A 253 0.56 -20.92 -12.78
CA LEU A 253 0.02 -20.31 -14.00
C LEU A 253 1.09 -20.23 -15.08
N TYR A 254 0.72 -20.59 -16.30
CA TYR A 254 1.62 -20.52 -17.47
C TYR A 254 2.00 -19.08 -17.81
N SER A 255 1.05 -18.16 -17.72
CA SER A 255 1.29 -16.73 -17.90
C SER A 255 0.68 -15.96 -16.72
N ARG A 256 1.37 -14.92 -16.27
CA ARG A 256 0.98 -14.17 -15.07
C ARG A 256 1.06 -12.67 -15.32
N LEU A 257 -0.01 -11.98 -14.97
CA LEU A 257 -0.06 -10.53 -14.93
C LEU A 257 0.33 -10.01 -13.53
N PHE A 258 0.11 -10.85 -12.52
CA PHE A 258 0.38 -10.52 -11.11
C PHE A 258 1.45 -11.43 -10.53
N GLN A 259 2.07 -10.97 -9.44
CA GLN A 259 3.09 -11.74 -8.71
C GLN A 259 2.48 -12.76 -7.74
N SER A 260 1.23 -12.48 -7.29
CA SER A 260 0.46 -13.37 -6.43
C SER A 260 -1.04 -13.11 -6.54
#